data_23bd16b17ddd8df27b06f26102c0aae3
#
_entry.id   23bd16b17ddd8df27b06f26102c0aae3
#
_cell.length_a   1.000
_cell.length_b   1.000
_cell.length_c   1.000
_cell.angle_alpha   90.00
_cell.angle_beta   90.00
_cell.angle_gamma   90.00
#
_symmetry.space_group_name_H-M   'P 1'
#
loop_
_entity.id
_entity.type
_entity.pdbx_description
1 polymer ?
#
loop_
_entity_poly.entity_id
_entity_poly.type
_entity_poly.pdbx_seq_one_letter_code
_entity_poly.pdbx_strand_id
1 'polypeptide(L)'
;MHRRIRSSATVLVSAFALLMIGVERLGMAQAQEATVLTGKAAFTDWNQEQPGVRHKLTIADLPVPHPEEAVNNGPHIVARPEDAWPIAPPGFKVTLYAGGNFTPTAASSSINNQAPSVPVAPSTFREPRLLRTAPNGDIFLSDSHGDKIFVLRGVGPDGRAEKVSTFATGLNLPFGIAFYPLSNPKWVYIGNTDSVVRFPYKTGDLVASGPAEKIVAELPGFAQLRGGGHWTRDIVFTADGTKMLVGVGSGSNLDDPDVTPKEFHRADVLEFTPEGKFVEVYAHGIRNCVGEAINPITHELWCSTNERDNLGNHLVPDYVTSVPEGSFFGWPWYYMGGHLDPRLHDPCANGTGPNPQLTAPLASEQARDCKRTDMSAKVKTPDVIVQPHMASLEMTFYPNTKSEFPSGYEGWAFAAEHGSWNRANRAGYEVIAIPMKNGRATGEYDDFLTGFVTPTGGVWGRPVGVAVGQDGSLFVTDDGSRSVWRVAYTGK
;
A
#
# COMPACT_ATOMS: atom_id res chain seq x y z
N MET A 1 10.83 49.54 94.12
CA MET A 1 11.70 50.71 93.88
C MET A 1 12.27 50.60 92.42
N HIS A 2 12.05 51.62 91.64
CA HIS A 2 12.22 51.68 90.16
C HIS A 2 13.65 51.57 89.73
N ARG A 3 13.86 50.93 88.52
CA ARG A 3 14.67 51.56 87.51
C ARG A 3 14.42 50.92 86.13
N ARG A 4 14.04 51.78 85.18
CA ARG A 4 13.98 51.47 83.74
C ARG A 4 15.37 51.49 83.19
N ILE A 5 15.65 50.51 82.27
CA ILE A 5 16.81 50.60 81.37
C ILE A 5 16.26 50.43 79.95
N ARG A 6 16.55 51.39 79.09
CA ARG A 6 16.33 51.39 77.67
C ARG A 6 17.44 50.63 77.00
N SER A 7 17.16 49.73 76.11
CA SER A 7 18.14 49.17 75.23
C SER A 7 17.81 49.48 73.77
N SER A 8 18.80 50.06 73.10
CA SER A 8 18.77 50.48 71.75
C SER A 8 18.85 49.25 70.80
N ALA A 9 18.00 49.18 69.82
CA ALA A 9 18.05 48.16 68.79
C ALA A 9 18.98 48.57 67.69
N THR A 10 20.01 47.74 67.44
CA THR A 10 20.93 47.86 66.28
C THR A 10 20.32 47.07 65.16
N VAL A 11 20.03 47.72 64.04
CA VAL A 11 19.53 47.07 62.83
C VAL A 11 20.73 46.53 62.06
N LEU A 12 20.85 45.21 61.94
CA LEU A 12 21.75 44.56 61.01
C LEU A 12 21.01 44.36 59.68
N VAL A 13 21.46 45.02 58.61
CA VAL A 13 21.02 44.80 57.28
C VAL A 13 21.81 43.62 56.71
N SER A 14 21.22 42.43 56.62
CA SER A 14 21.79 41.29 55.89
C SER A 14 21.36 41.33 54.45
N ALA A 15 22.28 41.58 53.54
CA ALA A 15 22.08 41.47 52.09
C ALA A 15 21.96 39.98 51.71
N PHE A 16 20.76 39.53 51.37
CA PHE A 16 20.55 38.24 50.71
C PHE A 16 20.78 38.39 49.19
N ALA A 17 21.89 37.88 48.69
CA ALA A 17 22.09 37.70 47.27
C ALA A 17 21.20 36.57 46.78
N LEU A 18 20.11 36.85 46.05
CA LEU A 18 19.32 35.88 45.33
C LEU A 18 20.15 35.40 44.11
N LEU A 19 20.67 34.16 44.21
CA LEU A 19 21.18 33.42 43.07
C LEU A 19 19.99 32.90 42.26
N MET A 20 19.66 33.60 41.18
CA MET A 20 18.67 33.14 40.19
C MET A 20 19.29 32.00 39.41
N ILE A 21 19.01 30.75 39.84
CA ILE A 21 19.28 29.58 39.00
C ILE A 21 18.19 29.57 37.92
N GLY A 22 18.53 29.97 36.73
CA GLY A 22 17.69 29.80 35.54
C GLY A 22 17.52 28.30 35.27
N VAL A 23 16.42 27.77 35.68
CA VAL A 23 15.97 26.46 35.16
C VAL A 23 15.48 26.70 33.75
N GLU A 24 16.38 26.46 32.76
CA GLU A 24 15.93 26.27 31.39
C GLU A 24 14.96 25.08 31.40
N ARG A 25 13.69 25.37 31.31
CA ARG A 25 12.68 24.39 30.94
C ARG A 25 12.96 24.00 29.50
N LEU A 26 13.71 22.91 29.31
CA LEU A 26 13.59 22.15 28.07
C LEU A 26 12.11 21.81 27.89
N GLY A 27 11.45 22.57 27.06
CA GLY A 27 10.10 22.25 26.60
C GLY A 27 10.19 20.94 25.87
N MET A 28 9.88 19.84 26.57
CA MET A 28 9.42 18.64 25.89
C MET A 28 8.19 19.08 25.10
N ALA A 29 8.31 19.17 23.79
CA ALA A 29 7.16 19.26 22.92
C ALA A 29 6.28 18.04 23.27
N GLN A 30 5.21 18.27 24.01
CA GLN A 30 4.17 17.27 24.12
C GLN A 30 3.73 16.98 22.70
N ALA A 31 3.94 15.75 22.25
CA ALA A 31 3.31 15.27 21.03
C ALA A 31 1.82 15.57 21.19
N GLN A 32 1.33 16.50 20.39
CA GLN A 32 -0.09 16.83 20.34
C GLN A 32 -0.77 15.53 19.96
N GLU A 33 -1.62 14.97 20.81
CA GLU A 33 -2.37 13.77 20.47
C GLU A 33 -3.10 14.06 19.16
N ALA A 34 -2.80 13.27 18.15
CA ALA A 34 -3.41 13.43 16.84
C ALA A 34 -4.94 13.31 17.00
N THR A 35 -5.68 14.28 16.49
CA THR A 35 -7.14 14.19 16.47
C THR A 35 -7.53 13.04 15.57
N VAL A 36 -8.13 12.00 16.15
CA VAL A 36 -8.59 10.83 15.38
C VAL A 36 -9.95 11.13 14.77
N LEU A 37 -10.04 11.12 13.45
CA LEU A 37 -11.29 11.22 12.71
C LEU A 37 -12.00 9.87 12.74
N THR A 38 -13.26 9.85 13.16
CA THR A 38 -14.08 8.63 13.29
C THR A 38 -15.45 8.81 12.64
N GLY A 39 -16.14 7.70 12.35
CA GLY A 39 -17.46 7.74 11.75
C GLY A 39 -17.44 8.48 10.42
N LYS A 40 -18.45 9.30 10.15
CA LYS A 40 -18.55 10.08 8.91
C LYS A 40 -17.41 11.05 8.70
N ALA A 41 -16.78 11.55 9.73
CA ALA A 41 -15.65 12.47 9.63
C ALA A 41 -14.38 11.81 9.11
N ALA A 42 -14.29 10.48 9.21
CA ALA A 42 -13.15 9.72 8.68
C ALA A 42 -13.19 9.53 7.16
N PHE A 43 -14.32 9.83 6.50
CA PHE A 43 -14.44 9.83 5.05
C PHE A 43 -14.09 11.21 4.49
N THR A 44 -12.81 11.49 4.39
CA THR A 44 -12.27 12.73 3.82
C THR A 44 -12.16 12.66 2.30
N ASP A 45 -11.79 13.76 1.68
CA ASP A 45 -11.35 13.81 0.28
C ASP A 45 -9.92 14.40 0.21
N TRP A 46 -9.30 14.34 -0.97
CA TRP A 46 -7.91 14.73 -1.19
C TRP A 46 -7.57 16.16 -0.69
N ASN A 47 -8.55 17.07 -0.58
CA ASN A 47 -8.29 18.42 -0.07
C ASN A 47 -8.17 18.47 1.47
N GLN A 48 -8.56 17.41 2.15
CA GLN A 48 -8.55 17.29 3.61
C GLN A 48 -7.44 16.37 4.11
N GLU A 49 -6.81 15.59 3.19
CA GLU A 49 -5.66 14.75 3.46
C GLU A 49 -4.45 15.62 3.81
N GLN A 50 -3.91 15.45 5.01
CA GLN A 50 -2.77 16.20 5.51
C GLN A 50 -1.90 15.33 6.41
N PRO A 51 -0.56 15.42 6.30
CA PRO A 51 0.33 14.62 7.14
C PRO A 51 0.03 14.77 8.63
N GLY A 52 -0.20 13.62 9.29
CA GLY A 52 -0.53 13.52 10.71
C GLY A 52 -2.03 13.55 11.04
N VAL A 53 -2.91 13.67 10.05
CA VAL A 53 -4.34 13.42 10.25
C VAL A 53 -4.54 11.91 10.42
N ARG A 54 -5.20 11.53 11.50
CA ARG A 54 -5.45 10.13 11.84
C ARG A 54 -6.90 9.75 11.61
N HIS A 55 -7.10 8.60 10.99
CA HIS A 55 -8.39 8.04 10.65
C HIS A 55 -8.63 6.72 11.38
N LYS A 56 -9.88 6.47 11.76
CA LYS A 56 -10.35 5.19 12.25
C LYS A 56 -11.71 4.89 11.66
N LEU A 57 -11.76 3.92 10.77
CA LEU A 57 -12.98 3.37 10.22
C LEU A 57 -13.27 2.01 10.82
N THR A 58 -14.53 1.74 11.10
CA THR A 58 -15.01 0.47 11.63
C THR A 58 -16.18 -0.04 10.79
N ILE A 59 -16.52 -1.30 10.96
CA ILE A 59 -17.70 -1.90 10.30
C ILE A 59 -18.99 -1.11 10.61
N ALA A 60 -19.10 -0.53 11.81
CA ALA A 60 -20.28 0.24 12.21
C ALA A 60 -20.42 1.59 11.46
N ASP A 61 -19.36 2.07 10.84
CA ASP A 61 -19.35 3.34 10.09
C ASP A 61 -19.77 3.16 8.63
N LEU A 62 -19.90 1.91 8.16
CA LEU A 62 -20.22 1.63 6.77
C LEU A 62 -21.68 2.03 6.46
N PRO A 63 -21.88 2.78 5.36
CA PRO A 63 -23.23 3.11 4.90
C PRO A 63 -23.92 1.85 4.31
N VAL A 64 -25.21 1.97 4.07
CA VAL A 64 -25.91 1.01 3.19
C VAL A 64 -25.47 1.23 1.73
N PRO A 65 -25.54 0.23 0.87
CA PRO A 65 -25.22 0.37 -0.54
C PRO A 65 -26.09 1.43 -1.25
N HIS A 66 -25.41 2.30 -2.00
CA HIS A 66 -25.98 3.36 -2.83
C HIS A 66 -25.39 3.30 -4.26
N PRO A 67 -25.69 2.26 -5.06
CA PRO A 67 -25.13 2.09 -6.41
C PRO A 67 -25.36 3.29 -7.33
N GLU A 68 -26.47 4.03 -7.12
CA GLU A 68 -26.82 5.27 -7.84
C GLU A 68 -25.85 6.43 -7.63
N GLU A 69 -25.06 6.38 -6.55
CA GLU A 69 -24.00 7.38 -6.28
C GLU A 69 -22.68 7.02 -6.95
N ALA A 70 -22.56 5.80 -7.50
CA ALA A 70 -21.33 5.38 -8.15
C ALA A 70 -21.04 6.22 -9.39
N VAL A 71 -19.84 6.73 -9.48
CA VAL A 71 -19.40 7.61 -10.57
C VAL A 71 -18.12 7.09 -11.20
N ASN A 72 -17.90 7.52 -12.43
CA ASN A 72 -16.64 7.38 -13.10
C ASN A 72 -15.90 8.72 -13.06
N ASN A 73 -15.04 8.89 -12.07
CA ASN A 73 -14.29 10.13 -11.80
C ASN A 73 -12.79 9.85 -11.68
N GLY A 74 -12.22 9.17 -12.68
CA GLY A 74 -10.79 8.87 -12.73
C GLY A 74 -9.90 10.12 -12.63
N PRO A 75 -8.63 9.95 -12.34
CA PRO A 75 -7.68 11.05 -12.20
C PRO A 75 -7.50 11.78 -13.54
N HIS A 76 -7.56 13.10 -13.49
CA HIS A 76 -7.09 13.95 -14.56
C HIS A 76 -5.60 14.19 -14.38
N ILE A 77 -4.77 13.45 -15.11
CA ILE A 77 -3.31 13.53 -14.97
C ILE A 77 -2.80 14.84 -15.60
N VAL A 78 -2.06 15.59 -14.81
CA VAL A 78 -1.40 16.84 -15.23
C VAL A 78 0.10 16.75 -15.05
N ALA A 79 0.85 17.63 -15.71
CA ALA A 79 2.26 17.80 -15.42
C ALA A 79 2.46 18.22 -13.95
N ARG A 80 3.49 17.70 -13.30
CA ARG A 80 3.86 18.19 -11.98
C ARG A 80 4.17 19.69 -12.05
N PRO A 81 3.46 20.56 -11.30
CA PRO A 81 3.84 21.96 -11.19
C PRO A 81 5.29 22.10 -10.71
N GLU A 82 6.00 23.14 -11.17
CA GLU A 82 7.42 23.31 -10.90
C GLU A 82 7.77 23.30 -9.40
N ASP A 83 6.92 23.95 -8.60
CA ASP A 83 7.06 24.06 -7.15
C ASP A 83 6.31 22.98 -6.36
N ALA A 84 5.65 22.03 -7.01
CA ALA A 84 4.91 20.98 -6.32
C ALA A 84 5.84 19.88 -5.82
N TRP A 85 5.75 19.60 -4.53
CA TRP A 85 6.44 18.52 -3.84
C TRP A 85 5.45 17.72 -3.01
N PRO A 86 5.68 16.41 -2.84
CA PRO A 86 4.94 15.67 -1.83
C PRO A 86 5.20 16.27 -0.45
N ILE A 87 4.17 16.26 0.39
CA ILE A 87 4.19 16.86 1.73
C ILE A 87 4.26 15.72 2.75
N ALA A 88 5.27 15.76 3.61
CA ALA A 88 5.49 14.81 4.69
C ALA A 88 5.30 15.49 6.06
N PRO A 89 5.19 14.74 7.17
CA PRO A 89 5.09 15.31 8.51
C PRO A 89 6.28 16.22 8.87
N PRO A 90 6.14 17.12 9.85
CA PRO A 90 7.24 17.96 10.33
C PRO A 90 8.48 17.12 10.71
N GLY A 91 9.65 17.62 10.37
CA GLY A 91 10.92 16.92 10.60
C GLY A 91 11.33 15.97 9.48
N PHE A 92 10.47 15.71 8.51
CA PHE A 92 10.82 14.93 7.33
C PHE A 92 11.17 15.83 6.14
N LYS A 93 12.06 15.33 5.29
CA LYS A 93 12.45 15.97 4.04
C LYS A 93 12.16 15.03 2.88
N VAL A 94 11.47 15.54 1.87
CA VAL A 94 11.22 14.82 0.60
C VAL A 94 12.23 15.28 -0.44
N THR A 95 12.83 14.34 -1.14
CA THR A 95 13.73 14.60 -2.28
C THR A 95 13.34 13.75 -3.48
N LEU A 96 13.58 14.25 -4.68
CA LEU A 96 13.42 13.48 -5.91
C LEU A 96 14.63 12.56 -6.07
N TYR A 97 14.44 11.26 -5.80
CA TYR A 97 15.51 10.27 -5.84
C TYR A 97 15.87 9.84 -7.26
N ALA A 98 14.85 9.57 -8.10
CA ALA A 98 15.08 9.23 -9.50
C ALA A 98 13.87 9.60 -10.38
N GLY A 99 14.07 9.68 -11.69
CA GLY A 99 13.01 10.03 -12.63
C GLY A 99 12.61 11.50 -12.57
N GLY A 100 11.31 11.80 -12.67
CA GLY A 100 10.74 13.15 -12.55
C GLY A 100 10.93 14.03 -13.79
N ASN A 101 11.36 13.46 -14.90
CA ASN A 101 11.54 14.15 -16.18
C ASN A 101 10.40 13.92 -17.18
N PHE A 102 9.24 13.50 -16.66
CA PHE A 102 8.05 13.26 -17.45
C PHE A 102 7.16 14.50 -17.51
N THR A 103 6.75 14.88 -18.71
CA THR A 103 5.72 15.88 -18.95
C THR A 103 4.62 15.23 -19.81
N PRO A 104 3.39 15.06 -19.29
CA PRO A 104 2.30 14.54 -20.08
C PRO A 104 1.98 15.47 -21.26
N THR A 105 1.86 14.91 -22.46
CA THR A 105 1.59 15.67 -23.69
C THR A 105 0.11 15.97 -23.92
N ALA A 106 -0.78 15.34 -23.16
CA ALA A 106 -2.21 15.59 -23.11
C ALA A 106 -2.78 15.08 -21.78
N ALA A 107 -3.86 15.69 -21.33
CA ALA A 107 -4.61 15.18 -20.20
C ALA A 107 -5.12 13.77 -20.50
N SER A 108 -4.56 12.77 -19.85
CA SER A 108 -4.99 11.39 -20.01
C SER A 108 -5.96 11.03 -18.90
N SER A 109 -7.24 10.96 -19.22
CA SER A 109 -8.24 10.32 -18.36
C SER A 109 -8.31 8.83 -18.73
N SER A 110 -7.41 8.01 -18.23
CA SER A 110 -7.57 6.57 -18.41
C SER A 110 -8.01 5.92 -17.11
N ILE A 111 -9.26 5.50 -17.09
CA ILE A 111 -9.87 4.73 -16.02
C ILE A 111 -9.31 3.31 -15.95
N ASN A 112 -8.84 2.80 -17.04
CA ASN A 112 -8.28 1.48 -17.20
C ASN A 112 -6.79 1.63 -17.42
N ASN A 113 -5.92 1.56 -16.48
CA ASN A 113 -4.47 1.42 -16.56
C ASN A 113 -3.84 1.17 -17.97
N GLN A 114 -4.51 1.64 -19.03
CA GLN A 114 -3.99 1.58 -20.39
C GLN A 114 -2.98 2.72 -20.53
N ALA A 115 -1.73 2.35 -20.73
CA ALA A 115 -0.73 3.32 -21.14
C ALA A 115 -1.26 4.11 -22.35
N PRO A 116 -1.24 5.45 -22.32
CA PRO A 116 -1.69 6.23 -23.46
C PRO A 116 -0.89 5.82 -24.70
N SER A 117 -1.59 5.59 -25.80
CA SER A 117 -0.99 5.29 -27.12
C SER A 117 -0.23 6.47 -27.73
N VAL A 118 -0.07 7.57 -26.98
CA VAL A 118 0.60 8.80 -27.43
C VAL A 118 2.11 8.65 -27.29
N PRO A 119 2.91 9.13 -28.25
CA PRO A 119 4.37 9.18 -28.10
C PRO A 119 4.74 9.98 -26.84
N VAL A 120 5.32 9.30 -25.88
CA VAL A 120 5.69 9.89 -24.58
C VAL A 120 7.09 10.48 -24.72
N ALA A 121 7.30 11.69 -24.19
CA ALA A 121 8.63 12.29 -24.08
C ALA A 121 9.58 11.31 -23.37
N PRO A 122 10.87 11.26 -23.74
CA PRO A 122 11.84 10.38 -23.10
C PRO A 122 11.84 10.60 -21.58
N SER A 123 11.50 9.58 -20.82
CA SER A 123 11.62 9.57 -19.36
C SER A 123 12.46 8.37 -18.93
N THR A 124 13.08 8.45 -17.76
CA THR A 124 13.87 7.34 -17.21
C THR A 124 13.01 6.10 -17.04
N PHE A 125 11.81 6.27 -16.48
CA PHE A 125 10.84 5.21 -16.25
C PHE A 125 9.61 5.41 -17.14
N ARG A 126 8.97 4.31 -17.48
CA ARG A 126 7.71 4.34 -18.19
C ARG A 126 6.52 4.24 -17.25
N GLU A 127 6.60 3.36 -16.25
CA GLU A 127 5.61 3.17 -15.20
C GLU A 127 6.28 2.54 -13.98
N PRO A 128 6.94 3.33 -13.13
CA PRO A 128 7.60 2.83 -11.94
C PRO A 128 6.56 2.34 -10.93
N ARG A 129 6.68 1.09 -10.51
CA ARG A 129 5.69 0.43 -9.66
C ARG A 129 6.31 -0.03 -8.35
N LEU A 130 6.49 -1.33 -8.15
CA LEU A 130 6.96 -1.90 -6.90
C LEU A 130 8.44 -1.60 -6.64
N LEU A 131 8.79 -1.42 -5.39
CA LEU A 131 10.16 -1.28 -4.88
C LEU A 131 10.52 -2.43 -3.94
N ARG A 132 11.76 -2.88 -3.99
CA ARG A 132 12.33 -3.79 -2.97
C ARG A 132 13.77 -3.39 -2.65
N THR A 133 14.09 -3.37 -1.38
CA THR A 133 15.45 -3.10 -0.91
C THR A 133 16.25 -4.39 -0.88
N ALA A 134 17.35 -4.41 -1.61
CA ALA A 134 18.31 -5.50 -1.62
C ALA A 134 19.15 -5.51 -0.31
N PRO A 135 19.78 -6.63 0.05
CA PRO A 135 20.56 -6.73 1.30
C PRO A 135 21.72 -5.73 1.44
N ASN A 136 22.22 -5.21 0.33
CA ASN A 136 23.29 -4.18 0.33
C ASN A 136 22.76 -2.75 0.26
N GLY A 137 21.44 -2.55 0.35
CA GLY A 137 20.80 -1.24 0.31
C GLY A 137 20.44 -0.72 -1.09
N ASP A 138 20.76 -1.45 -2.16
CA ASP A 138 20.28 -1.11 -3.50
C ASP A 138 18.75 -1.21 -3.55
N ILE A 139 18.12 -0.27 -4.24
CA ILE A 139 16.67 -0.28 -4.44
C ILE A 139 16.37 -0.85 -5.82
N PHE A 140 15.70 -2.00 -5.85
CA PHE A 140 15.16 -2.59 -7.06
C PHE A 140 13.78 -2.01 -7.36
N LEU A 141 13.53 -1.72 -8.63
CA LEU A 141 12.30 -1.09 -9.10
C LEU A 141 11.74 -1.84 -10.30
N SER A 142 10.47 -2.23 -10.24
CA SER A 142 9.74 -2.72 -11.40
C SER A 142 9.15 -1.56 -12.21
N ASP A 143 9.53 -1.47 -13.48
CA ASP A 143 8.94 -0.56 -14.46
C ASP A 143 8.02 -1.37 -15.36
N SER A 144 6.75 -1.53 -14.93
CA SER A 144 5.86 -2.54 -15.47
C SER A 144 5.57 -2.37 -16.95
N HIS A 145 5.11 -1.21 -17.40
CA HIS A 145 4.91 -0.94 -18.82
C HIS A 145 6.22 -0.71 -19.60
N GLY A 146 7.35 -0.61 -18.90
CA GLY A 146 8.69 -0.64 -19.50
C GLY A 146 9.20 -2.05 -19.74
N ASP A 147 8.55 -3.08 -19.20
CA ASP A 147 8.95 -4.49 -19.22
C ASP A 147 10.38 -4.69 -18.67
N LYS A 148 10.72 -3.95 -17.59
CA LYS A 148 12.08 -3.85 -17.04
C LYS A 148 12.12 -3.90 -15.52
N ILE A 149 13.28 -4.31 -15.02
CA ILE A 149 13.69 -4.06 -13.63
C ILE A 149 14.89 -3.11 -13.64
N PHE A 150 14.83 -2.09 -12.80
CA PHE A 150 15.94 -1.17 -12.54
C PHE A 150 16.56 -1.43 -11.17
N VAL A 151 17.82 -1.06 -11.02
CA VAL A 151 18.53 -0.96 -9.75
C VAL A 151 18.98 0.48 -9.57
N LEU A 152 18.60 1.08 -8.42
CA LEU A 152 18.99 2.40 -8.00
C LEU A 152 19.94 2.25 -6.82
N ARG A 153 21.13 2.87 -6.91
CA ARG A 153 22.19 2.74 -5.90
C ARG A 153 22.64 4.10 -5.40
N GLY A 154 22.89 4.14 -4.09
CA GLY A 154 23.49 5.27 -3.42
C GLY A 154 22.54 6.47 -3.29
N VAL A 155 22.95 7.45 -2.50
CA VAL A 155 22.25 8.73 -2.33
C VAL A 155 23.29 9.83 -2.47
N GLY A 156 23.22 10.55 -3.58
CA GLY A 156 24.11 11.69 -3.84
C GLY A 156 23.85 12.90 -2.93
N PRO A 157 24.70 13.90 -2.96
CA PRO A 157 24.56 15.11 -2.14
C PRO A 157 23.26 15.89 -2.41
N ASP A 158 22.71 15.76 -3.59
CA ASP A 158 21.42 16.35 -4.02
C ASP A 158 20.20 15.50 -3.65
N GLY A 159 20.41 14.34 -3.03
CA GLY A 159 19.39 13.38 -2.65
C GLY A 159 18.97 12.43 -3.78
N ARG A 160 19.59 12.52 -4.96
CA ARG A 160 19.34 11.63 -6.08
C ARG A 160 20.13 10.32 -5.99
N ALA A 161 19.65 9.30 -6.68
CA ALA A 161 20.41 8.08 -6.86
C ALA A 161 21.73 8.38 -7.60
N GLU A 162 22.85 7.94 -7.05
CA GLU A 162 24.15 8.07 -7.70
C GLU A 162 24.24 7.24 -8.99
N LYS A 163 23.49 6.15 -9.04
CA LYS A 163 23.44 5.27 -10.20
C LYS A 163 22.07 4.66 -10.39
N VAL A 164 21.61 4.70 -11.64
CA VAL A 164 20.41 3.99 -12.13
C VAL A 164 20.86 3.03 -13.22
N SER A 165 20.60 1.74 -13.04
CA SER A 165 21.00 0.69 -13.99
C SER A 165 19.79 -0.16 -14.35
N THR A 166 19.71 -0.63 -15.61
CA THR A 166 18.73 -1.64 -16.00
C THR A 166 19.25 -3.02 -15.61
N PHE A 167 18.55 -3.69 -14.68
CA PHE A 167 18.90 -5.03 -14.22
C PHE A 167 18.48 -6.09 -15.23
N ALA A 168 17.23 -6.05 -15.68
CA ALA A 168 16.65 -7.00 -16.63
C ALA A 168 15.66 -6.33 -17.56
N THR A 169 15.45 -6.91 -18.74
CA THR A 169 14.51 -6.47 -19.78
C THR A 169 13.76 -7.64 -20.38
N GLY A 170 12.74 -7.37 -21.19
CA GLY A 170 11.97 -8.42 -21.88
C GLY A 170 11.05 -9.21 -20.98
N LEU A 171 10.64 -8.60 -19.89
CA LEU A 171 9.65 -9.12 -18.94
C LEU A 171 8.22 -8.86 -19.45
N ASN A 172 7.22 -9.41 -18.78
CA ASN A 172 5.82 -9.20 -19.13
C ASN A 172 5.07 -8.51 -17.97
N LEU A 173 4.97 -7.17 -18.02
CA LEU A 173 4.36 -6.37 -16.95
C LEU A 173 4.89 -6.79 -15.58
N PRO A 174 6.20 -6.72 -15.31
CA PRO A 174 6.76 -7.13 -14.03
C PRO A 174 6.23 -6.25 -12.91
N PHE A 175 5.92 -6.86 -11.75
CA PHE A 175 5.51 -6.14 -10.55
C PHE A 175 6.31 -6.62 -9.34
N GLY A 176 6.05 -7.82 -8.82
CA GLY A 176 6.69 -8.38 -7.65
C GLY A 176 8.19 -8.60 -7.81
N ILE A 177 8.94 -8.32 -6.76
CA ILE A 177 10.39 -8.56 -6.67
C ILE A 177 10.68 -9.21 -5.32
N ALA A 178 11.39 -10.33 -5.31
CA ALA A 178 11.82 -10.96 -4.08
C ALA A 178 13.24 -11.53 -4.20
N PHE A 179 13.97 -11.54 -3.08
CA PHE A 179 15.32 -12.08 -2.98
C PHE A 179 15.33 -13.43 -2.26
N TYR A 180 15.99 -14.44 -2.82
CA TYR A 180 16.02 -15.77 -2.22
C TYR A 180 17.39 -16.47 -2.41
N PRO A 181 17.87 -17.26 -1.42
CA PRO A 181 17.40 -17.38 -0.03
C PRO A 181 17.45 -16.06 0.74
N LEU A 182 16.61 -15.90 1.79
CA LEU A 182 16.44 -14.64 2.51
C LEU A 182 17.74 -14.07 3.11
N SER A 183 18.61 -14.94 3.68
CA SER A 183 19.83 -14.50 4.36
C SER A 183 21.02 -14.23 3.42
N ASN A 184 21.09 -14.91 2.28
CA ASN A 184 22.18 -14.78 1.31
C ASN A 184 21.65 -15.05 -0.09
N PRO A 185 20.97 -14.08 -0.70
CA PRO A 185 20.29 -14.27 -1.96
C PRO A 185 21.22 -14.74 -3.08
N LYS A 186 20.76 -15.75 -3.81
CA LYS A 186 21.34 -16.25 -5.04
C LYS A 186 20.48 -15.97 -6.26
N TRP A 187 19.26 -15.54 -6.00
CA TRP A 187 18.23 -15.30 -7.01
C TRP A 187 17.46 -14.03 -6.69
N VAL A 188 17.10 -13.30 -7.75
CA VAL A 188 16.03 -12.30 -7.74
C VAL A 188 14.84 -12.90 -8.49
N TYR A 189 13.71 -13.01 -7.80
CA TYR A 189 12.43 -13.47 -8.35
C TYR A 189 11.63 -12.28 -8.83
N ILE A 190 11.00 -12.43 -9.98
CA ILE A 190 10.16 -11.39 -10.59
C ILE A 190 8.79 -11.97 -10.90
N GLY A 191 7.74 -11.34 -10.36
CA GLY A 191 6.35 -11.61 -10.70
C GLY A 191 5.95 -10.87 -11.97
N ASN A 192 5.90 -11.59 -13.08
CA ASN A 192 5.22 -11.12 -14.28
C ASN A 192 3.72 -11.30 -14.13
N THR A 193 2.92 -10.65 -14.98
CA THR A 193 1.45 -10.80 -14.91
C THR A 193 0.97 -12.25 -15.14
N ASP A 194 1.76 -13.06 -15.84
CA ASP A 194 1.40 -14.41 -16.28
C ASP A 194 2.35 -15.52 -15.78
N SER A 195 3.40 -15.17 -15.06
CA SER A 195 4.46 -16.13 -14.71
C SER A 195 5.34 -15.62 -13.58
N VAL A 196 6.12 -16.52 -12.96
CA VAL A 196 7.25 -16.13 -12.12
C VAL A 196 8.53 -16.55 -12.80
N VAL A 197 9.46 -15.60 -12.93
CA VAL A 197 10.82 -15.85 -13.39
C VAL A 197 11.82 -15.54 -12.29
N ARG A 198 13.01 -16.12 -12.33
CA ARG A 198 14.12 -15.74 -11.46
C ARG A 198 15.40 -15.57 -12.24
N PHE A 199 16.25 -14.69 -11.77
CA PHE A 199 17.58 -14.43 -12.34
C PHE A 199 18.65 -14.82 -11.33
N PRO A 200 19.77 -15.40 -11.77
CA PRO A 200 20.96 -15.53 -10.93
C PRO A 200 21.36 -14.16 -10.40
N TYR A 201 21.64 -14.10 -9.10
CA TYR A 201 21.94 -12.86 -8.40
C TYR A 201 23.09 -13.02 -7.41
N LYS A 202 23.96 -12.05 -7.41
CA LYS A 202 24.96 -11.84 -6.38
C LYS A 202 24.74 -10.44 -5.81
N THR A 203 24.74 -10.33 -4.48
CA THR A 203 24.57 -9.04 -3.80
C THR A 203 25.48 -7.98 -4.38
N GLY A 204 24.88 -6.89 -4.86
CA GLY A 204 25.55 -5.80 -5.54
C GLY A 204 25.55 -5.87 -7.08
N ASP A 205 24.96 -6.89 -7.69
CA ASP A 205 24.77 -6.94 -9.14
C ASP A 205 23.84 -5.81 -9.60
N LEU A 206 24.30 -5.05 -10.58
CA LEU A 206 23.53 -3.96 -11.22
C LEU A 206 22.84 -4.41 -12.51
N VAL A 207 23.24 -5.56 -13.01
CA VAL A 207 22.73 -6.19 -14.23
C VAL A 207 22.63 -7.68 -13.95
N ALA A 208 21.58 -8.32 -14.41
CA ALA A 208 21.40 -9.77 -14.27
C ALA A 208 22.61 -10.51 -14.86
N SER A 209 23.19 -11.43 -14.09
CA SER A 209 24.40 -12.16 -14.47
C SER A 209 24.14 -13.36 -15.37
N GLY A 210 22.89 -13.69 -15.66
CA GLY A 210 22.46 -14.78 -16.52
C GLY A 210 21.03 -14.60 -17.02
N PRO A 211 20.54 -15.53 -17.87
CA PRO A 211 19.18 -15.47 -18.40
C PRO A 211 18.13 -15.74 -17.30
N ALA A 212 16.90 -15.31 -17.58
CA ALA A 212 15.74 -15.63 -16.75
C ALA A 212 15.46 -17.14 -16.78
N GLU A 213 15.21 -17.71 -15.62
CA GLU A 213 14.64 -19.05 -15.45
C GLU A 213 13.16 -18.92 -15.10
N LYS A 214 12.25 -19.42 -15.94
CA LYS A 214 10.82 -19.44 -15.68
C LYS A 214 10.49 -20.61 -14.76
N ILE A 215 10.13 -20.30 -13.50
CA ILE A 215 9.87 -21.31 -12.47
C ILE A 215 8.38 -21.58 -12.25
N VAL A 216 7.52 -20.56 -12.43
CA VAL A 216 6.07 -20.73 -12.55
C VAL A 216 5.73 -20.38 -13.99
N ALA A 217 5.37 -21.39 -14.76
CA ALA A 217 5.18 -21.24 -16.21
C ALA A 217 3.94 -20.42 -16.55
N GLU A 218 2.89 -20.55 -15.72
CA GLU A 218 1.60 -19.91 -15.93
C GLU A 218 0.98 -19.55 -14.57
N LEU A 219 0.67 -18.27 -14.42
CA LEU A 219 -0.19 -17.77 -13.35
C LEU A 219 -1.58 -17.49 -13.93
N PRO A 220 -2.66 -17.63 -13.12
CA PRO A 220 -4.00 -17.29 -13.57
C PRO A 220 -4.06 -15.85 -14.05
N GLY A 221 -4.34 -15.69 -15.32
CA GLY A 221 -4.38 -14.41 -15.98
C GLY A 221 -4.84 -14.58 -17.42
N PHE A 222 -5.15 -13.48 -18.09
CA PHE A 222 -5.43 -13.55 -19.53
C PHE A 222 -4.18 -13.09 -20.26
N ALA A 223 -3.76 -13.80 -21.29
CA ALA A 223 -2.68 -13.38 -22.19
C ALA A 223 -2.94 -11.98 -22.82
N GLN A 224 -4.16 -11.47 -22.71
CA GLN A 224 -4.63 -10.19 -23.22
C GLN A 224 -4.68 -9.08 -22.15
N LEU A 225 -4.17 -9.30 -20.94
CA LEU A 225 -4.31 -8.39 -19.80
C LEU A 225 -3.49 -7.10 -19.85
N ARG A 226 -2.87 -6.77 -20.95
CA ARG A 226 -2.38 -5.40 -21.14
C ARG A 226 -3.58 -4.46 -21.22
N GLY A 227 -4.14 -4.11 -20.04
CA GLY A 227 -5.19 -3.14 -19.87
C GLY A 227 -6.54 -3.66 -19.37
N GLY A 228 -6.63 -4.86 -18.82
CA GLY A 228 -7.87 -5.39 -18.24
C GLY A 228 -7.63 -6.29 -17.05
N GLY A 229 -8.47 -6.16 -16.01
CA GLY A 229 -8.38 -6.94 -14.78
C GLY A 229 -7.18 -6.56 -13.90
N HIS A 230 -7.02 -7.29 -12.79
CA HIS A 230 -5.89 -7.09 -11.88
C HIS A 230 -4.68 -7.89 -12.38
N TRP A 231 -3.68 -7.18 -12.88
CA TRP A 231 -2.53 -7.76 -13.57
C TRP A 231 -1.27 -7.82 -12.71
N THR A 232 -1.24 -7.17 -11.55
CA THR A 232 -0.10 -7.18 -10.63
C THR A 232 0.06 -8.57 -9.98
N ARG A 233 1.30 -8.98 -9.75
CA ARG A 233 1.68 -10.21 -9.06
C ARG A 233 2.82 -9.88 -8.12
N ASP A 234 2.51 -9.61 -6.85
CA ASP A 234 3.58 -9.48 -5.85
C ASP A 234 4.07 -10.85 -5.44
N ILE A 235 5.26 -10.91 -4.87
CA ILE A 235 5.91 -12.15 -4.43
C ILE A 235 6.58 -11.87 -3.10
N VAL A 236 6.27 -12.70 -2.12
CA VAL A 236 7.02 -12.75 -0.85
C VAL A 236 7.36 -14.18 -0.48
N PHE A 237 8.43 -14.35 0.28
CA PHE A 237 8.75 -15.62 0.95
C PHE A 237 8.36 -15.53 2.40
N THR A 238 7.80 -16.61 2.96
CA THR A 238 7.57 -16.71 4.40
C THR A 238 8.87 -16.52 5.18
N ALA A 239 8.80 -16.13 6.44
CA ALA A 239 9.98 -15.80 7.25
C ALA A 239 10.98 -16.96 7.39
N ASP A 240 10.51 -18.19 7.32
CA ASP A 240 11.35 -19.41 7.29
C ASP A 240 11.88 -19.74 5.88
N GLY A 241 11.43 -19.02 4.85
CA GLY A 241 11.84 -19.22 3.46
C GLY A 241 11.30 -20.50 2.81
N THR A 242 10.33 -21.17 3.41
CA THR A 242 9.83 -22.47 2.90
C THR A 242 8.73 -22.32 1.87
N LYS A 243 7.98 -21.23 1.88
CA LYS A 243 6.86 -20.93 0.99
C LYS A 243 7.13 -19.66 0.18
N MET A 244 6.78 -19.70 -1.10
CA MET A 244 6.65 -18.53 -1.96
C MET A 244 5.17 -18.21 -2.12
N LEU A 245 4.75 -17.02 -1.71
CA LEU A 245 3.38 -16.55 -1.80
C LEU A 245 3.25 -15.55 -2.94
N VAL A 246 2.16 -15.65 -3.70
CA VAL A 246 1.91 -14.81 -4.87
C VAL A 246 0.46 -14.34 -4.87
N GLY A 247 0.26 -13.03 -4.79
CA GLY A 247 -1.05 -12.41 -4.90
C GLY A 247 -1.57 -12.41 -6.33
N VAL A 248 -2.80 -12.90 -6.52
CA VAL A 248 -3.48 -12.94 -7.84
C VAL A 248 -4.85 -12.29 -7.71
N GLY A 249 -4.97 -11.03 -8.08
CA GLY A 249 -6.22 -10.31 -8.04
C GLY A 249 -7.29 -10.85 -9.02
N SER A 250 -8.56 -10.53 -8.76
CA SER A 250 -9.70 -10.95 -9.60
C SER A 250 -9.57 -10.51 -11.07
N GLY A 251 -10.23 -11.20 -11.97
CA GLY A 251 -10.35 -10.81 -13.38
C GLY A 251 -11.47 -9.82 -13.64
N SER A 252 -12.41 -9.73 -12.71
CA SER A 252 -13.60 -8.89 -12.81
C SER A 252 -13.87 -8.12 -11.52
N ASN A 253 -14.92 -7.31 -11.52
CA ASN A 253 -15.36 -6.60 -10.31
C ASN A 253 -15.97 -7.56 -9.28
N LEU A 254 -16.81 -8.52 -9.71
CA LEU A 254 -17.55 -9.43 -8.82
C LEU A 254 -18.08 -10.71 -9.50
N ASP A 255 -17.42 -11.20 -10.55
CA ASP A 255 -17.84 -12.48 -11.14
C ASP A 255 -17.54 -13.64 -10.17
N ASP A 256 -18.49 -14.54 -10.06
CA ASP A 256 -18.39 -15.72 -9.19
C ASP A 256 -17.30 -16.68 -9.73
N PRO A 257 -16.24 -16.96 -8.97
CA PRO A 257 -15.14 -17.82 -9.41
C PRO A 257 -15.56 -19.28 -9.65
N ASP A 258 -16.65 -19.74 -9.03
CA ASP A 258 -17.09 -21.13 -9.18
C ASP A 258 -17.80 -21.40 -10.50
N VAL A 259 -18.33 -20.35 -11.11
CA VAL A 259 -19.08 -20.45 -12.35
C VAL A 259 -18.46 -19.66 -13.50
N THR A 260 -17.38 -18.95 -13.21
CA THR A 260 -16.63 -18.15 -14.17
C THR A 260 -15.21 -18.71 -14.33
N PRO A 261 -14.93 -19.53 -15.34
CA PRO A 261 -13.60 -20.16 -15.50
C PRO A 261 -12.41 -19.18 -15.50
N LYS A 262 -12.68 -17.94 -15.87
CA LYS A 262 -11.67 -16.85 -15.88
C LYS A 262 -11.25 -16.41 -14.48
N GLU A 263 -12.04 -16.69 -13.46
CA GLU A 263 -11.75 -16.38 -12.05
C GLU A 263 -11.07 -17.52 -11.29
N PHE A 264 -10.83 -18.67 -11.96
CA PHE A 264 -10.15 -19.79 -11.32
C PHE A 264 -8.79 -19.40 -10.77
N HIS A 265 -8.53 -19.67 -9.49
CA HIS A 265 -7.33 -19.25 -8.73
C HIS A 265 -7.04 -17.74 -8.82
N ARG A 266 -8.09 -16.91 -8.88
CA ARG A 266 -8.00 -15.45 -8.78
C ARG A 266 -8.76 -14.96 -7.55
N ALA A 267 -8.50 -13.71 -7.17
CA ALA A 267 -8.86 -13.16 -5.86
C ALA A 267 -8.30 -14.01 -4.71
N ASP A 268 -7.08 -14.52 -4.93
CA ASP A 268 -6.41 -15.48 -4.08
C ASP A 268 -4.96 -15.04 -3.79
N VAL A 269 -4.42 -15.57 -2.71
CA VAL A 269 -2.98 -15.69 -2.53
C VAL A 269 -2.61 -17.15 -2.77
N LEU A 270 -1.73 -17.40 -3.72
CA LEU A 270 -1.30 -18.75 -4.11
C LEU A 270 0.01 -19.11 -3.45
N GLU A 271 0.11 -20.35 -2.94
CA GLU A 271 1.34 -20.90 -2.39
C GLU A 271 2.08 -21.77 -3.40
N PHE A 272 3.37 -21.52 -3.50
CA PHE A 272 4.33 -22.32 -4.27
C PHE A 272 5.54 -22.68 -3.39
N THR A 273 6.22 -23.78 -3.76
CA THR A 273 7.58 -23.96 -3.25
C THR A 273 8.51 -22.90 -3.84
N PRO A 274 9.68 -22.62 -3.22
CA PRO A 274 10.66 -21.70 -3.81
C PRO A 274 11.11 -22.07 -5.23
N GLU A 275 10.97 -23.33 -5.64
CA GLU A 275 11.28 -23.82 -6.99
C GLU A 275 10.11 -23.65 -7.97
N GLY A 276 8.97 -23.08 -7.52
CA GLY A 276 7.80 -22.75 -8.34
C GLY A 276 6.77 -23.87 -8.49
N LYS A 277 6.83 -24.93 -7.69
CA LYS A 277 5.78 -25.95 -7.67
C LYS A 277 4.57 -25.44 -6.89
N PHE A 278 3.39 -25.40 -7.51
CA PHE A 278 2.13 -25.07 -6.83
C PHE A 278 1.86 -26.04 -5.68
N VAL A 279 1.44 -25.51 -4.54
CA VAL A 279 1.10 -26.26 -3.33
C VAL A 279 -0.40 -26.18 -3.10
N GLU A 280 -0.93 -24.97 -2.85
CA GLU A 280 -2.34 -24.74 -2.54
C GLU A 280 -2.75 -23.28 -2.72
N VAL A 281 -4.02 -22.99 -2.52
CA VAL A 281 -4.55 -21.64 -2.31
C VAL A 281 -4.35 -21.29 -0.84
N TYR A 282 -3.39 -20.44 -0.55
CA TYR A 282 -3.03 -20.01 0.79
C TYR A 282 -4.14 -19.20 1.49
N ALA A 283 -4.77 -18.29 0.75
CA ALA A 283 -5.93 -17.53 1.20
C ALA A 283 -6.80 -17.17 0.00
N HIS A 284 -8.11 -17.05 0.21
CA HIS A 284 -9.05 -16.87 -0.87
C HIS A 284 -10.11 -15.80 -0.59
N GLY A 285 -10.80 -15.34 -1.66
CA GLY A 285 -11.81 -14.30 -1.58
C GLY A 285 -11.25 -12.94 -1.18
N ILE A 286 -9.94 -12.71 -1.38
CA ILE A 286 -9.28 -11.42 -1.23
C ILE A 286 -9.17 -10.76 -2.61
N ARG A 287 -10.09 -9.84 -2.91
CA ARG A 287 -10.34 -9.38 -4.29
C ARG A 287 -9.10 -9.00 -5.08
N ASN A 288 -8.22 -8.21 -4.52
CA ASN A 288 -6.96 -7.81 -5.16
C ASN A 288 -5.90 -7.47 -4.11
N CYS A 289 -5.24 -8.50 -3.59
CA CYS A 289 -4.03 -8.36 -2.79
C CYS A 289 -2.92 -7.86 -3.71
N VAL A 290 -2.58 -6.59 -3.64
CA VAL A 290 -1.59 -5.97 -4.55
C VAL A 290 -0.21 -5.94 -3.93
N GLY A 291 -0.10 -5.45 -2.71
CA GLY A 291 1.16 -5.37 -1.97
C GLY A 291 1.22 -6.41 -0.87
N GLU A 292 2.26 -7.21 -0.87
CA GLU A 292 2.50 -8.27 0.10
C GLU A 292 3.73 -7.97 0.95
N ALA A 293 3.61 -8.14 2.26
CA ALA A 293 4.73 -8.01 3.18
C ALA A 293 4.64 -9.02 4.33
N ILE A 294 5.77 -9.54 4.76
CA ILE A 294 5.83 -10.38 5.95
C ILE A 294 6.07 -9.50 7.17
N ASN A 295 5.17 -9.58 8.15
CA ASN A 295 5.30 -8.84 9.39
C ASN A 295 6.57 -9.28 10.13
N PRO A 296 7.49 -8.37 10.45
CA PRO A 296 8.78 -8.74 11.04
C PRO A 296 8.68 -9.25 12.50
N ILE A 297 7.52 -9.09 13.14
CA ILE A 297 7.30 -9.49 14.54
C ILE A 297 6.48 -10.78 14.61
N THR A 298 5.35 -10.84 13.87
CA THR A 298 4.44 -12.00 13.93
C THR A 298 4.74 -13.05 12.87
N HIS A 299 5.53 -12.69 11.85
CA HIS A 299 5.86 -13.51 10.67
C HIS A 299 4.64 -13.88 9.81
N GLU A 300 3.51 -13.26 10.05
CA GLU A 300 2.30 -13.42 9.24
C GLU A 300 2.42 -12.65 7.92
N LEU A 301 1.81 -13.16 6.87
CA LEU A 301 1.58 -12.41 5.64
C LEU A 301 0.63 -11.25 5.92
N TRP A 302 0.93 -10.10 5.35
CA TRP A 302 0.05 -8.93 5.29
C TRP A 302 -0.17 -8.51 3.86
N CYS A 303 -1.33 -7.92 3.60
CA CYS A 303 -1.75 -7.50 2.28
C CYS A 303 -2.43 -6.13 2.31
N SER A 304 -2.10 -5.27 1.36
CA SER A 304 -2.91 -4.12 0.98
C SER A 304 -3.84 -4.52 -0.18
N THR A 305 -5.11 -4.17 -0.08
CA THR A 305 -6.15 -4.76 -0.92
C THR A 305 -7.09 -3.73 -1.48
N ASN A 306 -7.36 -3.84 -2.79
CA ASN A 306 -8.43 -3.08 -3.43
C ASN A 306 -9.73 -3.87 -3.43
N GLU A 307 -10.80 -3.26 -2.95
CA GLU A 307 -12.12 -3.82 -2.94
C GLU A 307 -12.94 -3.46 -4.19
N ARG A 308 -14.18 -3.95 -4.23
CA ARG A 308 -15.10 -3.85 -5.37
C ARG A 308 -15.68 -2.46 -5.54
N ASP A 309 -16.08 -2.16 -6.76
CA ASP A 309 -16.63 -0.88 -7.18
C ASP A 309 -18.15 -0.93 -7.34
N ASN A 310 -18.76 0.24 -7.53
CA ASN A 310 -20.16 0.43 -7.90
C ASN A 310 -21.18 0.05 -6.80
N LEU A 311 -20.85 0.26 -5.52
CA LEU A 311 -21.78 0.22 -4.40
C LEU A 311 -21.99 1.60 -3.75
N GLY A 312 -21.46 2.66 -4.34
CA GLY A 312 -21.56 4.04 -3.89
C GLY A 312 -20.22 4.66 -3.52
N ASN A 313 -20.23 5.94 -3.17
CA ASN A 313 -19.02 6.72 -2.87
C ASN A 313 -18.23 6.19 -1.65
N HIS A 314 -18.93 5.60 -0.68
CA HIS A 314 -18.36 5.18 0.60
C HIS A 314 -18.45 3.66 0.84
N LEU A 315 -18.58 2.87 -0.28
CA LEU A 315 -18.58 1.42 -0.28
C LEU A 315 -17.99 0.85 -1.58
N VAL A 316 -17.15 -0.18 -1.55
CA VAL A 316 -16.65 -0.91 -0.37
C VAL A 316 -15.29 -0.33 0.01
N PRO A 317 -14.96 -0.20 1.30
CA PRO A 317 -13.62 0.23 1.71
C PRO A 317 -12.51 -0.67 1.18
N ASP A 318 -11.38 -0.08 0.82
CA ASP A 318 -10.12 -0.79 0.70
C ASP A 318 -9.58 -1.14 2.09
N TYR A 319 -8.52 -1.95 2.18
CA TYR A 319 -8.01 -2.34 3.50
C TYR A 319 -6.57 -2.84 3.47
N VAL A 320 -5.94 -2.79 4.64
CA VAL A 320 -4.64 -3.42 4.92
C VAL A 320 -4.83 -4.42 6.06
N THR A 321 -4.39 -5.67 5.86
CA THR A 321 -4.74 -6.75 6.79
C THR A 321 -3.71 -7.87 6.84
N SER A 322 -3.65 -8.56 7.98
CA SER A 322 -2.99 -9.86 8.09
C SER A 322 -3.75 -10.92 7.33
N VAL A 323 -3.05 -11.83 6.67
CA VAL A 323 -3.61 -12.90 5.84
C VAL A 323 -3.16 -14.26 6.37
N PRO A 324 -3.88 -14.83 7.35
CA PRO A 324 -3.62 -16.19 7.83
C PRO A 324 -3.87 -17.24 6.75
N GLU A 325 -3.10 -18.32 6.78
CA GLU A 325 -3.31 -19.50 5.94
C GLU A 325 -4.73 -20.04 6.10
N GLY A 326 -5.39 -20.38 4.98
CA GLY A 326 -6.78 -20.87 4.94
C GLY A 326 -7.84 -19.78 5.18
N SER A 327 -7.48 -18.50 5.30
CA SER A 327 -8.44 -17.42 5.53
C SER A 327 -9.28 -17.11 4.30
N PHE A 328 -10.53 -16.66 4.57
CA PHE A 328 -11.48 -16.22 3.54
C PHE A 328 -11.92 -14.79 3.80
N PHE A 329 -11.83 -13.92 2.78
CA PHE A 329 -12.14 -12.50 2.88
C PHE A 329 -13.48 -12.11 2.24
N GLY A 330 -14.20 -13.05 1.67
CA GLY A 330 -15.60 -12.90 1.27
C GLY A 330 -15.86 -12.63 -0.21
N TRP A 331 -14.92 -12.06 -0.96
CA TRP A 331 -15.14 -11.76 -2.37
C TRP A 331 -15.50 -13.04 -3.17
N PRO A 332 -16.45 -12.99 -4.09
CA PRO A 332 -17.27 -11.84 -4.46
C PRO A 332 -18.54 -11.65 -3.62
N TRP A 333 -18.96 -12.64 -2.83
CA TRP A 333 -20.26 -12.67 -2.17
C TRP A 333 -20.39 -11.72 -0.99
N TYR A 334 -19.33 -11.64 -0.17
CA TYR A 334 -19.34 -10.85 1.05
C TYR A 334 -18.24 -9.79 1.04
N TYR A 335 -18.38 -8.77 1.87
CA TYR A 335 -17.38 -7.73 2.12
C TYR A 335 -17.37 -7.34 3.60
N MET A 336 -16.27 -6.85 4.09
CA MET A 336 -16.09 -6.34 5.44
C MET A 336 -16.74 -7.21 6.52
N GLY A 337 -16.35 -8.47 6.57
CA GLY A 337 -17.04 -9.49 7.35
C GLY A 337 -18.23 -10.07 6.60
N GLY A 338 -19.32 -10.35 7.28
CA GLY A 338 -20.48 -11.05 6.69
C GLY A 338 -21.48 -10.19 5.90
N HIS A 339 -21.11 -9.01 5.39
CA HIS A 339 -22.02 -8.19 4.58
C HIS A 339 -22.16 -8.78 3.18
N LEU A 340 -23.38 -9.24 2.84
CA LEU A 340 -23.68 -9.75 1.51
C LEU A 340 -23.68 -8.61 0.48
N ASP A 341 -23.06 -8.82 -0.67
CA ASP A 341 -23.15 -7.90 -1.80
C ASP A 341 -24.56 -7.99 -2.41
N PRO A 342 -25.34 -6.90 -2.43
CA PRO A 342 -26.73 -6.94 -2.87
C PRO A 342 -26.90 -7.23 -4.36
N ARG A 343 -25.84 -7.18 -5.13
CA ARG A 343 -25.85 -7.50 -6.58
C ARG A 343 -25.70 -9.00 -6.84
N LEU A 344 -25.20 -9.72 -5.83
CA LEU A 344 -25.08 -11.17 -5.88
C LEU A 344 -26.26 -11.75 -5.10
N HIS A 345 -27.05 -12.57 -5.78
CA HIS A 345 -28.07 -13.30 -5.08
C HIS A 345 -27.39 -14.39 -4.22
N ASP A 346 -27.74 -14.42 -2.94
CA ASP A 346 -27.56 -15.67 -2.19
C ASP A 346 -28.41 -16.73 -2.89
N PRO A 347 -27.80 -17.69 -3.58
CA PRO A 347 -28.58 -18.68 -4.34
C PRO A 347 -29.51 -19.50 -3.47
N CYS A 348 -29.40 -19.35 -2.14
CA CYS A 348 -30.09 -20.15 -1.15
C CYS A 348 -30.98 -19.32 -0.22
N ALA A 349 -30.90 -18.01 -0.24
CA ALA A 349 -31.85 -17.17 0.47
C ALA A 349 -33.24 -17.29 -0.15
N ASN A 350 -34.15 -17.86 0.59
CA ASN A 350 -35.61 -17.91 0.27
C ASN A 350 -36.10 -18.89 -0.81
N GLY A 351 -35.33 -19.88 -1.21
CA GLY A 351 -35.84 -20.90 -2.18
C GLY A 351 -36.21 -20.32 -3.56
N THR A 352 -35.72 -19.16 -3.91
CA THR A 352 -36.01 -18.49 -5.18
C THR A 352 -35.01 -18.90 -6.25
N GLY A 353 -34.86 -20.12 -6.58
CA GLY A 353 -34.28 -20.63 -7.81
C GLY A 353 -32.99 -19.91 -8.37
N PRO A 354 -32.34 -20.48 -9.35
CA PRO A 354 -31.11 -19.99 -9.91
C PRO A 354 -31.26 -18.57 -10.50
N ASN A 355 -30.18 -17.77 -10.40
CA ASN A 355 -30.09 -16.47 -11.07
C ASN A 355 -30.54 -16.62 -12.53
N PRO A 356 -31.59 -15.89 -12.99
CA PRO A 356 -32.12 -16.03 -14.34
C PRO A 356 -31.10 -15.62 -15.45
N GLN A 357 -29.98 -15.07 -15.11
CA GLN A 357 -28.87 -14.75 -16.04
C GLN A 357 -27.93 -15.95 -16.25
N LEU A 358 -28.05 -17.03 -15.46
CA LEU A 358 -27.19 -18.18 -15.60
C LEU A 358 -27.77 -19.19 -16.59
N THR A 359 -26.90 -19.78 -17.41
CA THR A 359 -27.27 -20.88 -18.31
C THR A 359 -27.44 -22.19 -17.53
N ALA A 360 -28.17 -23.15 -18.08
CA ALA A 360 -28.54 -24.40 -17.41
C ALA A 360 -27.38 -25.18 -16.74
N PRO A 361 -26.17 -25.31 -17.31
CA PRO A 361 -25.05 -25.94 -16.61
C PRO A 361 -24.63 -25.20 -15.32
N LEU A 362 -24.70 -23.89 -15.33
CA LEU A 362 -24.33 -23.04 -14.19
C LEU A 362 -25.39 -23.06 -13.09
N ALA A 363 -26.68 -23.24 -13.45
CA ALA A 363 -27.76 -23.39 -12.52
C ALA A 363 -27.67 -24.70 -11.67
N SER A 364 -27.08 -25.77 -12.22
CA SER A 364 -26.83 -27.01 -11.47
C SER A 364 -25.66 -26.88 -10.50
N GLU A 365 -24.70 -26.00 -10.80
CA GLU A 365 -23.57 -25.68 -9.92
C GLU A 365 -23.98 -24.76 -8.79
N GLN A 366 -24.87 -23.78 -9.02
CA GLN A 366 -25.49 -22.99 -7.97
C GLN A 366 -26.18 -23.84 -6.91
N ALA A 367 -26.82 -24.94 -7.31
CA ALA A 367 -27.47 -25.84 -6.36
C ALA A 367 -26.49 -26.51 -5.38
N ARG A 368 -25.18 -26.62 -5.73
CA ARG A 368 -24.12 -27.05 -4.80
C ARG A 368 -23.78 -25.97 -3.81
N ASP A 369 -23.90 -24.71 -4.21
CA ASP A 369 -23.40 -23.56 -3.49
C ASP A 369 -24.36 -23.04 -2.43
N CYS A 370 -25.57 -23.62 -2.35
CA CYS A 370 -26.51 -23.40 -1.26
C CYS A 370 -25.96 -23.70 0.16
N LYS A 371 -24.81 -24.31 0.25
CA LYS A 371 -24.07 -24.48 1.51
C LYS A 371 -23.27 -23.24 1.93
N ARG A 372 -23.21 -22.19 1.12
CA ARG A 372 -22.38 -21.00 1.35
C ARG A 372 -23.01 -19.94 2.22
N THR A 373 -24.31 -20.01 2.52
CA THR A 373 -24.93 -19.20 3.57
C THR A 373 -24.18 -19.32 4.91
N ASP A 374 -23.50 -20.46 5.13
CA ASP A 374 -22.64 -20.68 6.29
C ASP A 374 -21.29 -19.94 6.19
N MET A 375 -20.91 -19.44 5.01
CA MET A 375 -19.60 -18.82 4.82
C MET A 375 -19.51 -17.40 5.38
N SER A 376 -20.60 -16.68 5.53
CA SER A 376 -20.61 -15.32 6.10
C SER A 376 -19.89 -15.24 7.45
N ALA A 377 -20.08 -16.28 8.31
CA ALA A 377 -19.42 -16.37 9.61
C ALA A 377 -17.92 -16.66 9.53
N LYS A 378 -17.41 -17.10 8.36
CA LYS A 378 -15.99 -17.42 8.12
C LYS A 378 -15.24 -16.26 7.51
N VAL A 379 -15.95 -15.21 7.05
CA VAL A 379 -15.33 -14.06 6.41
C VAL A 379 -14.49 -13.30 7.42
N LYS A 380 -13.20 -13.22 7.18
CA LYS A 380 -12.30 -12.42 8.01
C LYS A 380 -12.59 -10.94 7.82
N THR A 381 -12.80 -10.24 8.94
CA THR A 381 -12.82 -8.78 8.95
C THR A 381 -11.39 -8.26 8.85
N PRO A 382 -11.10 -7.29 7.96
CA PRO A 382 -9.78 -6.70 7.86
C PRO A 382 -9.31 -6.02 9.14
N ASP A 383 -7.98 -5.97 9.36
CA ASP A 383 -7.39 -5.35 10.54
C ASP A 383 -7.44 -3.82 10.49
N VAL A 384 -7.28 -3.23 9.31
CA VAL A 384 -7.35 -1.78 9.07
C VAL A 384 -8.23 -1.50 7.87
N ILE A 385 -9.32 -0.83 8.09
CA ILE A 385 -10.22 -0.36 7.03
C ILE A 385 -9.74 1.03 6.62
N VAL A 386 -9.38 1.20 5.34
CA VAL A 386 -9.08 2.51 4.76
C VAL A 386 -10.29 3.05 4.01
N GLN A 387 -10.20 4.27 3.49
CA GLN A 387 -11.34 4.82 2.76
C GLN A 387 -11.64 4.03 1.47
N PRO A 388 -12.90 3.98 1.04
CA PRO A 388 -13.29 3.31 -0.20
C PRO A 388 -12.60 3.88 -1.42
N HIS A 389 -12.21 2.97 -2.32
CA HIS A 389 -11.68 3.30 -3.65
C HIS A 389 -10.32 4.02 -3.66
N MET A 390 -9.59 4.07 -2.54
CA MET A 390 -8.25 4.69 -2.51
C MET A 390 -7.23 3.94 -3.37
N ALA A 391 -7.54 2.71 -3.73
CA ALA A 391 -6.71 1.82 -4.52
C ALA A 391 -5.36 1.54 -3.83
N SER A 392 -5.42 0.93 -2.63
CA SER A 392 -4.25 0.47 -1.87
C SER A 392 -3.39 -0.46 -2.71
N LEU A 393 -2.12 -0.14 -2.92
CA LEU A 393 -1.20 -0.90 -3.75
C LEU A 393 -0.11 -1.57 -2.91
N GLU A 394 1.15 -1.14 -3.02
CA GLU A 394 2.21 -1.79 -2.25
C GLU A 394 2.21 -1.37 -0.78
N MET A 395 2.65 -2.28 0.08
CA MET A 395 2.88 -2.03 1.49
C MET A 395 4.26 -2.51 1.94
N THR A 396 4.76 -1.93 3.03
CA THR A 396 6.00 -2.37 3.69
C THR A 396 5.90 -2.16 5.19
N PHE A 397 6.70 -2.91 5.96
CA PHE A 397 6.88 -2.65 7.39
C PHE A 397 8.13 -1.82 7.63
N TYR A 398 8.02 -0.82 8.49
CA TYR A 398 9.17 -0.08 8.98
C TYR A 398 9.93 -0.95 9.99
N PRO A 399 11.27 -1.00 9.95
CA PRO A 399 12.04 -1.85 10.85
C PRO A 399 11.75 -1.59 12.32
N ASN A 400 11.68 -2.66 13.11
CA ASN A 400 11.51 -2.58 14.57
C ASN A 400 12.88 -2.46 15.29
N THR A 401 13.88 -1.99 14.60
CA THR A 401 15.24 -1.78 15.12
C THR A 401 15.62 -0.32 14.94
N LYS A 402 16.74 0.10 15.55
CA LYS A 402 17.24 1.47 15.46
C LYS A 402 17.15 2.01 14.03
N SER A 403 16.25 2.95 13.81
CA SER A 403 15.84 3.50 12.53
C SER A 403 16.09 5.01 12.50
N GLU A 404 16.11 5.61 11.30
CA GLU A 404 16.24 7.07 11.17
C GLU A 404 14.93 7.80 11.52
N PHE A 405 13.76 7.17 11.31
CA PHE A 405 12.48 7.78 11.69
C PHE A 405 12.34 7.86 13.21
N PRO A 406 11.55 8.79 13.74
CA PRO A 406 11.23 8.85 15.15
C PRO A 406 10.74 7.50 15.67
N SER A 407 11.12 7.12 16.90
CA SER A 407 10.79 5.83 17.51
C SER A 407 9.29 5.50 17.51
N GLY A 408 8.43 6.50 17.35
CA GLY A 408 6.98 6.29 17.18
C GLY A 408 6.59 5.51 15.93
N TYR A 409 7.45 5.43 14.91
CA TYR A 409 7.20 4.70 13.67
C TYR A 409 7.79 3.28 13.65
N GLU A 410 8.51 2.88 14.70
CA GLU A 410 9.12 1.55 14.76
C GLU A 410 8.06 0.45 14.67
N GLY A 411 8.23 -0.47 13.72
CA GLY A 411 7.31 -1.57 13.46
C GLY A 411 5.99 -1.19 12.79
N TRP A 412 5.77 0.09 12.44
CA TRP A 412 4.58 0.51 11.70
C TRP A 412 4.59 -0.03 10.27
N ALA A 413 3.41 -0.14 9.67
CA ALA A 413 3.32 -0.40 8.24
C ALA A 413 3.07 0.89 7.46
N PHE A 414 3.51 0.90 6.20
CA PHE A 414 3.22 1.96 5.24
C PHE A 414 2.56 1.33 4.02
N ALA A 415 1.54 1.99 3.47
CA ALA A 415 0.89 1.56 2.24
C ALA A 415 0.70 2.75 1.30
N ALA A 416 0.82 2.50 -0.01
CA ALA A 416 0.61 3.50 -1.04
C ALA A 416 -0.84 3.45 -1.52
N GLU A 417 -1.50 4.60 -1.52
CA GLU A 417 -2.86 4.80 -1.99
C GLU A 417 -2.82 5.51 -3.35
N HIS A 418 -3.16 4.78 -4.41
CA HIS A 418 -2.99 5.24 -5.79
C HIS A 418 -4.03 6.29 -6.22
N GLY A 419 -5.11 6.41 -5.47
CA GLY A 419 -6.17 7.36 -5.65
C GLY A 419 -7.41 6.84 -6.37
N SER A 420 -8.55 7.34 -5.93
CA SER A 420 -9.87 6.85 -6.32
C SER A 420 -10.27 7.24 -7.74
N TRP A 421 -11.13 6.40 -8.32
CA TRP A 421 -11.81 6.68 -9.59
C TRP A 421 -13.33 6.51 -9.49
N ASN A 422 -13.82 5.66 -8.60
CA ASN A 422 -15.24 5.35 -8.43
C ASN A 422 -15.85 6.13 -7.27
N ARG A 423 -15.45 7.41 -7.14
CA ARG A 423 -15.87 8.29 -6.05
C ARG A 423 -16.05 9.72 -6.56
N ALA A 424 -17.16 10.38 -6.18
CA ALA A 424 -17.47 11.74 -6.61
C ALA A 424 -16.44 12.77 -6.12
N ASN A 425 -16.14 12.73 -4.82
CA ASN A 425 -15.01 13.44 -4.22
C ASN A 425 -13.85 12.46 -4.08
N ARG A 426 -12.82 12.62 -4.89
CA ARG A 426 -11.68 11.71 -4.91
C ARG A 426 -10.94 11.72 -3.56
N ALA A 427 -10.40 10.57 -3.19
CA ALA A 427 -9.56 10.37 -2.00
C ALA A 427 -8.36 9.48 -2.36
N GLY A 428 -7.38 9.43 -1.47
CA GLY A 428 -6.09 8.82 -1.73
C GLY A 428 -5.19 9.74 -2.55
N TYR A 429 -4.27 9.20 -3.32
CA TYR A 429 -3.11 9.89 -3.88
C TYR A 429 -2.12 10.25 -2.77
N GLU A 430 -1.85 9.29 -1.89
CA GLU A 430 -1.00 9.48 -0.73
C GLU A 430 -0.27 8.20 -0.33
N VAL A 431 0.61 8.29 0.64
CA VAL A 431 1.09 7.14 1.41
C VAL A 431 0.54 7.27 2.81
N ILE A 432 -0.06 6.21 3.31
CA ILE A 432 -0.55 6.14 4.68
C ILE A 432 0.46 5.43 5.59
N ALA A 433 0.47 5.77 6.88
CA ALA A 433 1.22 5.09 7.91
C ALA A 433 0.24 4.42 8.90
N ILE A 434 0.45 3.16 9.18
CA ILE A 434 -0.45 2.33 9.98
C ILE A 434 0.20 2.05 11.34
N PRO A 435 -0.34 2.61 12.43
CA PRO A 435 0.16 2.37 13.77
C PRO A 435 0.05 0.88 14.16
N MET A 436 1.17 0.32 14.59
CA MET A 436 1.26 -1.07 15.03
C MET A 436 1.67 -1.15 16.50
N LYS A 437 1.15 -2.15 17.21
CA LYS A 437 1.54 -2.46 18.58
C LYS A 437 1.82 -3.95 18.70
N ASN A 438 3.05 -4.32 19.02
CA ASN A 438 3.47 -5.73 19.11
C ASN A 438 3.12 -6.54 17.85
N GLY A 439 3.31 -5.97 16.67
CA GLY A 439 3.00 -6.61 15.38
C GLY A 439 1.50 -6.69 15.04
N ARG A 440 0.62 -6.02 15.78
CA ARG A 440 -0.81 -5.94 15.50
C ARG A 440 -1.21 -4.50 15.20
N ALA A 441 -2.04 -4.30 14.19
CA ALA A 441 -2.55 -2.97 13.87
C ALA A 441 -3.51 -2.45 14.94
N THR A 442 -3.56 -1.14 15.13
CA THR A 442 -4.49 -0.49 16.06
C THR A 442 -5.88 -0.30 15.46
N GLY A 443 -6.04 -0.56 14.16
CA GLY A 443 -7.24 -0.27 13.39
C GLY A 443 -7.32 1.18 12.93
N GLU A 444 -6.23 1.91 13.02
CA GLU A 444 -6.08 3.32 12.63
C GLU A 444 -5.03 3.45 11.53
N TYR A 445 -5.09 4.56 10.77
CA TYR A 445 -4.02 4.97 9.87
C TYR A 445 -3.86 6.49 9.88
N ASP A 446 -2.66 6.96 9.56
CA ASP A 446 -2.32 8.37 9.40
C ASP A 446 -2.06 8.68 7.94
N ASP A 447 -2.53 9.83 7.45
CA ASP A 447 -2.01 10.42 6.23
C ASP A 447 -0.52 10.71 6.47
N PHE A 448 0.36 10.18 5.63
CA PHE A 448 1.81 10.34 5.85
C PHE A 448 2.48 11.18 4.76
N LEU A 449 2.27 10.85 3.50
CA LEU A 449 2.86 11.59 2.36
C LEU A 449 1.75 11.98 1.40
N THR A 450 1.41 13.25 1.35
CA THR A 450 0.26 13.80 0.61
C THR A 450 0.70 14.84 -0.43
N GLY A 451 -0.24 15.58 -1.02
CA GLY A 451 0.05 16.73 -1.85
C GLY A 451 0.21 16.41 -3.35
N PHE A 452 -0.19 15.23 -3.82
CA PHE A 452 -0.08 14.81 -5.22
C PHE A 452 -1.18 15.34 -6.14
N VAL A 453 -2.08 16.16 -5.60
CA VAL A 453 -3.20 16.77 -6.34
C VAL A 453 -3.09 18.28 -6.26
N THR A 454 -3.30 18.97 -7.41
CA THR A 454 -3.29 20.43 -7.45
C THR A 454 -4.53 21.01 -6.79
N PRO A 455 -4.54 22.28 -6.33
CA PRO A 455 -5.72 22.93 -5.77
C PRO A 455 -6.96 22.91 -6.69
N THR A 456 -6.78 22.70 -7.98
CA THR A 456 -7.85 22.59 -8.98
C THR A 456 -8.28 21.15 -9.28
N GLY A 457 -7.75 20.17 -8.55
CA GLY A 457 -8.09 18.75 -8.70
C GLY A 457 -7.32 18.01 -9.80
N GLY A 458 -6.31 18.62 -10.42
CA GLY A 458 -5.41 17.94 -11.34
C GLY A 458 -4.45 17.02 -10.57
N VAL A 459 -4.34 15.77 -10.96
CA VAL A 459 -3.46 14.77 -10.31
C VAL A 459 -2.10 14.78 -10.99
N TRP A 460 -1.06 15.19 -10.29
CA TRP A 460 0.30 15.18 -10.83
C TRP A 460 1.15 14.00 -10.36
N GLY A 461 0.74 13.31 -9.30
CA GLY A 461 1.41 12.13 -8.78
C GLY A 461 0.42 11.08 -8.30
N ARG A 462 0.84 9.81 -8.34
CA ARG A 462 0.07 8.63 -7.92
C ARG A 462 1.01 7.63 -7.28
N PRO A 463 1.08 7.57 -5.94
CA PRO A 463 1.92 6.62 -5.22
C PRO A 463 1.57 5.17 -5.53
N VAL A 464 2.60 4.31 -5.66
CA VAL A 464 2.43 2.89 -5.97
C VAL A 464 3.23 1.99 -5.06
N GLY A 465 4.56 2.13 -5.11
CA GLY A 465 5.50 1.31 -4.38
C GLY A 465 6.04 2.03 -3.16
N VAL A 466 6.24 1.28 -2.09
CA VAL A 466 6.88 1.77 -0.86
C VAL A 466 7.95 0.78 -0.39
N ALA A 467 9.15 1.27 -0.07
CA ALA A 467 10.22 0.45 0.48
C ALA A 467 11.06 1.23 1.48
N VAL A 468 11.52 0.59 2.54
CA VAL A 468 12.44 1.19 3.49
C VAL A 468 13.87 0.92 3.04
N GLY A 469 14.66 1.96 2.86
CA GLY A 469 16.08 1.86 2.55
C GLY A 469 16.92 1.44 3.74
N GLN A 470 18.15 1.03 3.45
CA GLN A 470 19.11 0.64 4.50
C GLN A 470 19.48 1.83 5.42
N ASP A 471 19.34 3.05 4.92
CA ASP A 471 19.54 4.29 5.69
C ASP A 471 18.29 4.69 6.52
N GLY A 472 17.24 3.88 6.52
CA GLY A 472 15.98 4.15 7.21
C GLY A 472 15.04 5.12 6.50
N SER A 473 15.41 5.65 5.33
CA SER A 473 14.50 6.48 4.53
C SER A 473 13.39 5.63 3.91
N LEU A 474 12.22 6.22 3.68
CA LEU A 474 11.16 5.62 2.88
C LEU A 474 11.31 6.04 1.42
N PHE A 475 11.32 5.09 0.51
CA PHE A 475 11.28 5.32 -0.93
C PHE A 475 9.88 5.06 -1.45
N VAL A 476 9.39 5.93 -2.33
CA VAL A 476 8.02 5.89 -2.87
C VAL A 476 8.09 6.05 -4.38
N THR A 477 7.54 5.10 -5.12
CA THR A 477 7.30 5.29 -6.56
C THR A 477 6.00 6.04 -6.79
N ASP A 478 5.99 6.79 -7.86
CA ASP A 478 4.87 7.60 -8.33
C ASP A 478 4.79 7.44 -9.85
N ASP A 479 3.77 6.74 -10.34
CA ASP A 479 3.61 6.50 -11.77
C ASP A 479 2.97 7.69 -12.52
N GLY A 480 2.30 8.59 -11.79
CA GLY A 480 1.74 9.82 -12.35
C GLY A 480 2.82 10.76 -12.87
N SER A 481 3.85 11.02 -12.07
CA SER A 481 5.01 11.86 -12.45
C SER A 481 6.22 11.04 -12.91
N ARG A 482 6.14 9.71 -12.90
CA ARG A 482 7.25 8.78 -13.20
C ARG A 482 8.48 9.01 -12.36
N SER A 483 8.26 9.18 -11.08
CA SER A 483 9.26 9.55 -10.10
C SER A 483 9.49 8.45 -9.07
N VAL A 484 10.66 8.51 -8.43
CA VAL A 484 10.91 7.86 -7.14
C VAL A 484 11.24 8.95 -6.15
N TRP A 485 10.47 9.06 -5.09
CA TRP A 485 10.65 9.99 -3.99
C TRP A 485 11.41 9.31 -2.84
N ARG A 486 12.26 10.07 -2.16
CA ARG A 486 12.90 9.64 -0.91
C ARG A 486 12.43 10.56 0.20
N VAL A 487 11.90 9.96 1.26
CA VAL A 487 11.45 10.63 2.47
C VAL A 487 12.40 10.27 3.61
N ALA A 488 13.12 11.24 4.12
CA ALA A 488 14.11 11.05 5.17
C ALA A 488 13.79 11.94 6.37
N TYR A 489 13.99 11.45 7.58
CA TYR A 489 13.85 12.27 8.78
C TYR A 489 15.13 13.06 9.02
N THR A 490 14.98 14.37 9.20
CA THR A 490 16.11 15.28 9.43
C THR A 490 16.11 15.87 10.84
N GLY A 491 15.06 15.68 11.59
CA GLY A 491 14.92 16.19 12.95
C GLY A 491 14.77 17.71 13.06
N LYS A 492 14.48 18.43 11.95
CA LYS A 492 14.41 19.89 11.89
C LYS A 492 13.01 20.37 11.58
#